data_50514c5dbf4e4dc8ba694435a86aa0a9
#
_entry.id   50514c5dbf4e4dc8ba694435a86aa0a9
#
_cell.length_a   1.000
_cell.length_b   1.000
_cell.length_c   1.000
_cell.angle_alpha   90.00
_cell.angle_beta   90.00
_cell.angle_gamma   90.00
#
_symmetry.space_group_name_H-M   'P 1'
#
loop_
_entity.id
_entity.type
_entity.pdbx_description
1 polymer ?
#
loop_
_entity_poly.entity_id
_entity_poly.type
_entity_poly.pdbx_seq_one_letter_code
_entity_poly.pdbx_strand_id
1 'polypeptide(L)'
;MQPSAYIEPQPEIDGPGICGLTHPFKVSALAGGAVAVDKNVTIGCPLIVALESWLADIVQPYAQADFGEPVVELEAFGAYSCRSVDNMYGAPLSEHSFGNAIDVSGFRLASGREIVIVRDWKKTGTQEAAFLREVHAGACQHFTTVLGPGADVFHYNHFHLDLAMHGSTSTGLRRYCRPNPPPDLQPPPGRPDGLPPAPDLDEPLDVARAALRPDPPPLDLHGLSGALPPPVAFEVKPAPPPVLPPDDVDSSPTSAIPLSKDD
;
A
#
# COMPACT_ATOMS: atom_id res chain seq x y z
N MET A 1 -14.16 -7.43 -9.03
CA MET A 1 -13.01 -7.33 -9.97
C MET A 1 -12.95 -8.62 -10.77
N GLN A 2 -12.72 -8.57 -12.08
CA GLN A 2 -12.53 -9.77 -12.89
C GLN A 2 -11.09 -10.29 -12.69
N PRO A 3 -10.89 -11.60 -12.54
CA PRO A 3 -9.56 -12.17 -12.52
C PRO A 3 -8.79 -11.80 -13.80
N SER A 4 -7.54 -11.38 -13.65
CA SER A 4 -6.66 -11.07 -14.79
C SER A 4 -5.33 -11.79 -14.62
N ALA A 5 -4.61 -11.99 -15.72
CA ALA A 5 -3.27 -12.58 -15.69
C ALA A 5 -2.24 -11.70 -14.95
N TYR A 6 -2.61 -10.45 -14.62
CA TYR A 6 -1.73 -9.45 -14.01
C TYR A 6 -2.07 -9.13 -12.56
N ILE A 7 -3.20 -9.63 -12.07
CA ILE A 7 -3.72 -9.41 -10.71
C ILE A 7 -4.07 -10.78 -10.14
N GLU A 8 -3.12 -11.37 -9.44
CA GLU A 8 -3.20 -12.74 -8.93
C GLU A 8 -3.58 -12.76 -7.45
N PRO A 9 -4.67 -13.43 -7.05
CA PRO A 9 -4.98 -13.65 -5.66
C PRO A 9 -3.83 -14.37 -4.96
N GLN A 10 -3.52 -13.96 -3.73
CA GLN A 10 -2.50 -14.57 -2.89
C GLN A 10 -3.12 -15.12 -1.61
N PRO A 11 -2.47 -16.07 -0.93
CA PRO A 11 -2.85 -16.47 0.41
C PRO A 11 -2.91 -15.27 1.35
N GLU A 12 -3.81 -15.32 2.33
CA GLU A 12 -3.90 -14.35 3.40
C GLU A 12 -2.53 -14.13 4.06
N ILE A 13 -2.23 -12.88 4.34
CA ILE A 13 -1.03 -12.50 5.09
C ILE A 13 -1.44 -12.29 6.53
N ASP A 14 -0.93 -13.15 7.43
CA ASP A 14 -1.03 -13.02 8.87
C ASP A 14 0.35 -12.56 9.37
N GLY A 15 0.49 -11.25 9.53
CA GLY A 15 1.74 -10.61 9.90
C GLY A 15 1.92 -10.52 11.41
N PRO A 16 3.03 -9.92 11.90
CA PRO A 16 3.24 -9.70 13.32
C PRO A 16 2.24 -8.67 13.88
N GLY A 17 1.69 -8.99 15.06
CA GLY A 17 0.73 -8.13 15.76
C GLY A 17 -0.58 -8.02 15.00
N ILE A 18 -0.96 -6.81 14.61
CA ILE A 18 -2.19 -6.54 13.84
C ILE A 18 -1.91 -6.28 12.35
N CYS A 19 -0.65 -6.38 11.91
CA CYS A 19 -0.35 -6.30 10.49
C CYS A 19 -0.97 -7.49 9.76
N GLY A 20 -1.50 -7.27 8.58
CA GLY A 20 -2.03 -8.36 7.77
C GLY A 20 -2.86 -7.88 6.60
N LEU A 21 -3.24 -8.82 5.76
CA LEU A 21 -4.09 -8.55 4.60
C LEU A 21 -4.88 -9.81 4.26
N THR A 22 -6.20 -9.76 4.49
CA THR A 22 -7.08 -10.93 4.35
C THR A 22 -7.24 -11.38 2.90
N HIS A 23 -7.27 -10.45 1.96
CA HIS A 23 -7.41 -10.76 0.52
C HIS A 23 -6.32 -10.04 -0.27
N PRO A 24 -5.06 -10.50 -0.19
CA PRO A 24 -3.96 -9.92 -0.93
C PRO A 24 -4.02 -10.27 -2.42
N PHE A 25 -3.60 -9.33 -3.23
CA PHE A 25 -3.35 -9.54 -4.66
C PHE A 25 -1.92 -9.16 -4.98
N LYS A 26 -1.24 -10.02 -5.72
CA LYS A 26 0.01 -9.70 -6.38
C LYS A 26 -0.31 -9.03 -7.71
N VAL A 27 0.14 -7.79 -7.87
CA VAL A 27 -0.12 -6.99 -9.06
C VAL A 27 1.17 -6.81 -9.82
N SER A 28 1.21 -7.27 -11.07
CA SER A 28 2.33 -7.13 -12.00
C SER A 28 2.07 -6.10 -13.11
N ALA A 29 0.80 -5.82 -13.40
CA ALA A 29 0.39 -4.74 -14.29
C ALA A 29 -1.04 -4.30 -13.99
N LEU A 30 -1.37 -3.09 -14.42
CA LEU A 30 -2.67 -2.43 -14.32
C LEU A 30 -3.19 -2.08 -15.72
N ALA A 31 -4.37 -1.50 -15.82
CA ALA A 31 -5.02 -1.14 -17.08
C ALA A 31 -5.10 -2.31 -18.07
N GLY A 32 -5.49 -3.50 -17.57
CA GLY A 32 -5.60 -4.70 -18.39
C GLY A 32 -4.27 -5.22 -18.95
N GLY A 33 -3.14 -4.83 -18.35
CA GLY A 33 -1.79 -5.19 -18.77
C GLY A 33 -1.06 -4.07 -19.54
N ALA A 34 -1.71 -2.93 -19.78
CA ALA A 34 -1.11 -1.84 -20.52
C ALA A 34 -0.06 -1.04 -19.71
N VAL A 35 -0.13 -1.09 -18.38
CA VAL A 35 0.80 -0.41 -17.47
C VAL A 35 1.44 -1.44 -16.57
N ALA A 36 2.69 -1.80 -16.83
CA ALA A 36 3.47 -2.67 -15.97
C ALA A 36 3.73 -2.03 -14.60
N VAL A 37 3.92 -2.84 -13.58
CA VAL A 37 4.44 -2.39 -12.28
C VAL A 37 5.83 -3.02 -12.13
N ASP A 38 6.88 -2.19 -12.04
CA ASP A 38 8.29 -2.61 -12.13
C ASP A 38 8.67 -3.68 -11.10
N LYS A 39 8.07 -3.60 -9.91
CA LYS A 39 8.17 -4.61 -8.85
C LYS A 39 6.78 -5.12 -8.56
N ASN A 40 6.56 -6.40 -8.72
CA ASN A 40 5.26 -6.96 -8.33
C ASN A 40 4.92 -6.54 -6.90
N VAL A 41 3.82 -5.79 -6.75
CA VAL A 41 3.38 -5.28 -5.46
C VAL A 41 2.26 -6.15 -4.90
N THR A 42 2.22 -6.28 -3.56
CA THR A 42 1.13 -6.96 -2.86
C THR A 42 0.25 -5.91 -2.20
N ILE A 43 -1.01 -5.84 -2.62
CA ILE A 43 -1.99 -4.83 -2.17
C ILE A 43 -3.40 -5.39 -2.10
N GLY A 44 -4.28 -4.67 -1.40
CA GLY A 44 -5.70 -4.99 -1.31
C GLY A 44 -6.53 -4.52 -2.51
N CYS A 45 -7.67 -5.16 -2.74
CA CYS A 45 -8.58 -4.84 -3.85
C CYS A 45 -9.01 -3.34 -3.90
N PRO A 46 -9.35 -2.67 -2.78
CA PRO A 46 -9.72 -1.25 -2.84
C PRO A 46 -8.62 -0.36 -3.44
N LEU A 47 -7.37 -0.62 -3.08
CA LEU A 47 -6.23 0.14 -3.58
C LEU A 47 -5.99 -0.10 -5.08
N ILE A 48 -6.21 -1.34 -5.57
CA ILE A 48 -6.14 -1.64 -7.00
C ILE A 48 -7.17 -0.81 -7.77
N VAL A 49 -8.42 -0.73 -7.29
CA VAL A 49 -9.47 0.05 -7.93
C VAL A 49 -9.11 1.53 -7.98
N ALA A 50 -8.57 2.08 -6.90
CA ALA A 50 -8.12 3.47 -6.87
C ALA A 50 -6.98 3.75 -7.87
N LEU A 51 -6.00 2.83 -7.96
CA LEU A 51 -4.90 2.92 -8.93
C LEU A 51 -5.39 2.86 -10.38
N GLU A 52 -6.28 1.92 -10.70
CA GLU A 52 -6.88 1.80 -12.04
C GLU A 52 -7.61 3.09 -12.44
N SER A 53 -8.42 3.65 -11.53
CA SER A 53 -9.14 4.89 -11.76
C SER A 53 -8.18 6.07 -11.92
N TRP A 54 -7.17 6.20 -11.07
CA TRP A 54 -6.17 7.25 -11.17
C TRP A 54 -5.37 7.18 -12.48
N LEU A 55 -4.97 5.98 -12.89
CA LEU A 55 -4.29 5.80 -14.18
C LEU A 55 -5.19 6.23 -15.35
N ALA A 56 -6.45 5.80 -15.36
CA ALA A 56 -7.38 6.07 -16.46
C ALA A 56 -7.79 7.56 -16.55
N ASP A 57 -8.09 8.16 -15.39
CA ASP A 57 -8.72 9.49 -15.34
C ASP A 57 -7.67 10.62 -15.29
N ILE A 58 -6.46 10.35 -14.80
CA ILE A 58 -5.44 11.36 -14.54
C ILE A 58 -4.13 11.06 -15.27
N VAL A 59 -3.47 9.94 -14.96
CA VAL A 59 -2.09 9.70 -15.43
C VAL A 59 -2.03 9.61 -16.95
N GLN A 60 -2.88 8.82 -17.57
CA GLN A 60 -2.87 8.63 -19.02
C GLN A 60 -3.27 9.89 -19.80
N PRO A 61 -4.35 10.61 -19.42
CA PRO A 61 -4.69 11.87 -20.06
C PRO A 61 -3.56 12.92 -20.02
N TYR A 62 -2.92 13.11 -18.86
CA TYR A 62 -1.82 14.05 -18.74
C TYR A 62 -0.56 13.59 -19.49
N ALA A 63 -0.25 12.29 -19.47
CA ALA A 63 0.86 11.76 -20.27
C ALA A 63 0.64 12.00 -21.77
N GLN A 64 -0.58 11.78 -22.25
CA GLN A 64 -0.92 12.05 -23.64
C GLN A 64 -0.89 13.56 -24.00
N ALA A 65 -1.33 14.41 -23.08
CA ALA A 65 -1.34 15.86 -23.28
C ALA A 65 0.08 16.46 -23.31
N ASP A 66 0.92 16.05 -22.34
CA ASP A 66 2.25 16.62 -22.16
C ASP A 66 3.29 16.01 -23.10
N PHE A 67 3.20 14.70 -23.37
CA PHE A 67 4.25 13.96 -24.10
C PHE A 67 3.77 13.38 -25.43
N GLY A 68 2.47 13.31 -25.68
CA GLY A 68 1.90 12.68 -26.87
C GLY A 68 1.98 11.16 -26.86
N GLU A 69 2.27 10.55 -25.71
CA GLU A 69 2.45 9.10 -25.54
C GLU A 69 1.99 8.62 -24.15
N PRO A 70 1.57 7.37 -24.03
CA PRO A 70 1.07 6.85 -22.76
C PRO A 70 2.21 6.47 -21.81
N VAL A 71 1.87 6.43 -20.50
CA VAL A 71 2.64 5.71 -19.48
C VAL A 71 2.43 4.21 -19.69
N VAL A 72 3.53 3.45 -19.74
CA VAL A 72 3.53 1.98 -19.88
C VAL A 72 4.07 1.26 -18.66
N GLU A 73 4.65 1.97 -17.70
CA GLU A 73 5.15 1.39 -16.46
C GLU A 73 5.02 2.37 -15.30
N LEU A 74 4.59 1.85 -14.16
CA LEU A 74 4.58 2.50 -12.86
C LEU A 74 5.76 1.98 -12.04
N GLU A 75 6.68 2.86 -11.68
CA GLU A 75 7.82 2.50 -10.83
C GLU A 75 7.43 2.62 -9.36
N ALA A 76 7.49 1.52 -8.61
CA ALA A 76 7.10 1.45 -7.22
C ALA A 76 8.30 1.25 -6.29
N PHE A 77 8.36 1.96 -5.16
CA PHE A 77 9.31 1.65 -4.10
C PHE A 77 8.86 0.45 -3.28
N GLY A 78 7.54 0.29 -3.10
CA GLY A 78 6.95 -0.82 -2.37
C GLY A 78 5.48 -0.59 -2.04
N ALA A 79 4.88 -1.62 -1.42
CA ALA A 79 3.49 -1.58 -0.99
C ALA A 79 3.35 -2.27 0.37
N TYR A 80 2.91 -3.54 0.45
CA TYR A 80 2.77 -4.20 1.75
C TYR A 80 4.10 -4.25 2.52
N SER A 81 4.09 -3.71 3.73
CA SER A 81 5.21 -3.76 4.67
C SER A 81 4.70 -3.52 6.10
N CYS A 82 4.87 -4.50 6.99
CA CYS A 82 4.51 -4.33 8.40
C CYS A 82 5.50 -3.40 9.10
N ARG A 83 5.15 -2.13 9.22
CA ARG A 83 5.97 -1.08 9.82
C ARG A 83 5.13 0.05 10.38
N SER A 84 5.67 0.81 11.32
CA SER A 84 5.08 2.07 11.75
C SER A 84 5.21 3.16 10.66
N VAL A 85 4.41 4.20 10.78
CA VAL A 85 4.55 5.41 9.96
C VAL A 85 5.98 5.92 10.07
N ASP A 86 6.60 6.20 8.92
CA ASP A 86 7.98 6.70 8.78
C ASP A 86 9.04 5.82 9.46
N ASN A 87 8.74 4.55 9.75
CA ASN A 87 9.57 3.64 10.56
C ASN A 87 9.91 4.19 11.96
N MET A 88 9.10 5.12 12.48
CA MET A 88 9.35 5.74 13.77
C MET A 88 8.87 4.86 14.91
N TYR A 89 9.73 4.64 15.91
CA TYR A 89 9.35 3.88 17.10
C TYR A 89 8.22 4.55 17.87
N GLY A 90 7.17 3.78 18.18
CA GLY A 90 6.00 4.28 18.91
C GLY A 90 4.97 5.04 18.06
N ALA A 91 5.24 5.23 16.77
CA ALA A 91 4.23 5.76 15.85
C ALA A 91 3.16 4.68 15.52
N PRO A 92 1.95 5.08 15.11
CA PRO A 92 0.92 4.17 14.61
C PRO A 92 1.44 3.30 13.45
N LEU A 93 0.76 2.18 13.18
CA LEU A 93 1.07 1.39 11.99
C LEU A 93 0.72 2.16 10.72
N SER A 94 1.59 2.02 9.72
CA SER A 94 1.36 2.57 8.39
C SER A 94 0.30 1.76 7.64
N GLU A 95 -0.42 2.39 6.70
CA GLU A 95 -1.35 1.74 5.78
C GLU A 95 -0.69 0.66 4.91
N HIS A 96 0.62 0.73 4.73
CA HIS A 96 1.40 -0.36 4.13
C HIS A 96 1.26 -1.68 4.90
N SER A 97 1.05 -1.63 6.21
CA SER A 97 0.89 -2.82 7.06
C SER A 97 -0.41 -3.59 6.80
N PHE A 98 -1.32 -3.00 6.04
CA PHE A 98 -2.63 -3.54 5.70
C PHE A 98 -2.83 -3.71 4.18
N GLY A 99 -1.77 -3.51 3.37
CA GLY A 99 -1.86 -3.55 1.91
C GLY A 99 -2.75 -2.45 1.31
N ASN A 100 -2.90 -1.35 2.04
CA ASN A 100 -3.78 -0.22 1.71
C ASN A 100 -2.99 1.02 1.25
N ALA A 101 -1.70 0.88 1.00
CA ALA A 101 -0.81 1.94 0.52
C ALA A 101 0.19 1.44 -0.53
N ILE A 102 0.61 2.36 -1.40
CA ILE A 102 1.70 2.18 -2.36
C ILE A 102 2.57 3.43 -2.42
N ASP A 103 3.89 3.21 -2.54
CA ASP A 103 4.87 4.26 -2.77
C ASP A 103 5.30 4.23 -4.24
N VAL A 104 5.01 5.30 -4.99
CA VAL A 104 5.34 5.46 -6.41
C VAL A 104 6.57 6.34 -6.54
N SER A 105 7.61 5.86 -7.22
CA SER A 105 8.88 6.58 -7.43
C SER A 105 8.99 7.25 -8.80
N GLY A 106 8.21 6.80 -9.78
CA GLY A 106 8.28 7.34 -11.13
C GLY A 106 7.35 6.64 -12.11
N PHE A 107 7.52 7.03 -13.37
CA PHE A 107 6.75 6.54 -14.50
C PHE A 107 7.68 6.35 -15.70
N ARG A 108 7.36 5.38 -16.56
CA ARG A 108 8.02 5.19 -17.84
C ARG A 108 7.02 5.33 -18.98
N LEU A 109 7.36 6.15 -19.95
CA LEU A 109 6.58 6.36 -21.16
C LEU A 109 6.87 5.30 -22.22
N ALA A 110 6.02 5.19 -23.23
CA ALA A 110 6.15 4.22 -24.32
C ALA A 110 7.47 4.36 -25.11
N SER A 111 8.03 5.56 -25.19
CA SER A 111 9.35 5.83 -25.79
C SER A 111 10.53 5.29 -24.96
N GLY A 112 10.28 4.84 -23.72
CA GLY A 112 11.31 4.49 -22.74
C GLY A 112 11.79 5.69 -21.90
N ARG A 113 11.22 6.89 -22.08
CA ARG A 113 11.52 8.06 -21.22
C ARG A 113 11.08 7.76 -19.80
N GLU A 114 12.00 7.96 -18.86
CA GLU A 114 11.74 7.83 -17.42
C GLU A 114 11.47 9.21 -16.80
N ILE A 115 10.39 9.29 -16.02
CA ILE A 115 10.00 10.46 -15.22
C ILE A 115 10.12 10.06 -13.76
N VAL A 116 11.21 10.50 -13.10
CA VAL A 116 11.57 10.08 -11.75
C VAL A 116 11.30 11.20 -10.76
N ILE A 117 10.49 10.94 -9.74
CA ILE A 117 10.00 11.97 -8.81
C ILE A 117 11.16 12.73 -8.14
N VAL A 118 12.15 12.03 -7.58
CA VAL A 118 13.27 12.68 -6.90
C VAL A 118 14.11 13.56 -7.82
N ARG A 119 14.20 13.20 -9.10
CA ARG A 119 15.00 13.90 -10.10
C ARG A 119 14.26 15.07 -10.73
N ASP A 120 12.97 14.86 -11.04
CA ASP A 120 12.23 15.72 -11.95
C ASP A 120 11.27 16.68 -11.24
N TRP A 121 10.79 16.35 -10.03
CA TRP A 121 9.84 17.19 -9.27
C TRP A 121 10.32 18.62 -9.05
N LYS A 122 11.62 18.81 -8.78
CA LYS A 122 12.20 20.12 -8.46
C LYS A 122 12.59 20.94 -9.70
N LYS A 123 12.55 20.34 -10.87
CA LYS A 123 12.86 21.05 -12.12
C LYS A 123 11.75 22.04 -12.44
N THR A 124 12.08 23.32 -12.64
CA THR A 124 11.10 24.32 -13.02
C THR A 124 11.01 24.44 -14.54
N GLY A 125 9.78 24.55 -15.08
CA GLY A 125 9.55 24.78 -16.51
C GLY A 125 9.80 23.56 -17.41
N THR A 126 9.89 22.36 -16.84
CA THR A 126 9.98 21.10 -17.61
C THR A 126 8.63 20.41 -17.67
N GLN A 127 8.38 19.67 -18.76
CA GLN A 127 7.16 18.87 -18.93
C GLN A 127 7.05 17.79 -17.85
N GLU A 128 8.17 17.16 -17.49
CA GLU A 128 8.20 16.14 -16.44
C GLU A 128 7.75 16.70 -15.10
N ALA A 129 8.19 17.92 -14.74
CA ALA A 129 7.80 18.54 -13.49
C ALA A 129 6.34 18.99 -13.50
N ALA A 130 5.81 19.43 -14.63
CA ALA A 130 4.39 19.77 -14.79
C ALA A 130 3.55 18.50 -14.62
N PHE A 131 3.83 17.47 -15.40
CA PHE A 131 3.19 16.17 -15.32
C PHE A 131 3.15 15.61 -13.89
N LEU A 132 4.30 15.60 -13.19
CA LEU A 132 4.35 15.08 -11.82
C LEU A 132 3.44 15.85 -10.87
N ARG A 133 3.33 17.18 -11.01
CA ARG A 133 2.44 17.98 -10.17
C ARG A 133 0.97 17.73 -10.47
N GLU A 134 0.63 17.57 -11.75
CA GLU A 134 -0.73 17.30 -12.20
C GLU A 134 -1.21 15.93 -11.76
N VAL A 135 -0.38 14.88 -11.94
CA VAL A 135 -0.75 13.53 -11.52
C VAL A 135 -0.80 13.39 -9.99
N HIS A 136 0.08 14.09 -9.26
CA HIS A 136 0.00 14.16 -7.80
C HIS A 136 -1.27 14.85 -7.34
N ALA A 137 -1.60 16.01 -7.90
CA ALA A 137 -2.81 16.75 -7.56
C ALA A 137 -4.07 15.96 -7.90
N GLY A 138 -4.10 15.33 -9.08
CA GLY A 138 -5.21 14.48 -9.51
C GLY A 138 -5.37 13.22 -8.66
N ALA A 139 -4.28 12.68 -8.08
CA ALA A 139 -4.35 11.56 -7.16
C ALA A 139 -5.25 11.84 -5.95
N CYS A 140 -5.36 13.09 -5.52
CA CYS A 140 -6.24 13.50 -4.42
C CYS A 140 -7.75 13.30 -4.71
N GLN A 141 -8.13 13.00 -5.95
CA GLN A 141 -9.49 12.64 -6.31
C GLN A 141 -9.78 11.14 -6.08
N HIS A 142 -8.76 10.30 -6.16
CA HIS A 142 -8.87 8.84 -6.12
C HIS A 142 -8.40 8.23 -4.79
N PHE A 143 -7.43 8.86 -4.12
CA PHE A 143 -6.91 8.44 -2.83
C PHE A 143 -7.36 9.38 -1.72
N THR A 144 -7.34 8.90 -0.50
CA THR A 144 -7.73 9.70 0.68
C THR A 144 -6.53 10.33 1.36
N THR A 145 -5.35 9.71 1.23
CA THR A 145 -4.07 10.30 1.61
C THR A 145 -3.15 10.31 0.39
N VAL A 146 -2.60 11.48 0.10
CA VAL A 146 -1.61 11.69 -0.97
C VAL A 146 -0.49 12.54 -0.42
N LEU A 147 0.71 11.98 -0.33
CA LEU A 147 1.90 12.69 0.10
C LEU A 147 2.94 12.67 -1.02
N GLY A 148 3.71 13.74 -1.12
CA GLY A 148 4.75 13.85 -2.14
C GLY A 148 5.81 14.87 -1.74
N PRO A 149 6.77 15.21 -2.62
CA PRO A 149 7.83 16.13 -2.30
C PRO A 149 7.30 17.51 -1.91
N GLY A 150 7.60 17.90 -0.67
CA GLY A 150 7.08 19.10 -0.03
C GLY A 150 6.02 18.84 1.03
N ALA A 151 5.59 17.60 1.23
CA ALA A 151 4.76 17.20 2.36
C ALA A 151 5.55 17.22 3.66
N ASP A 152 6.67 16.53 3.68
CA ASP A 152 7.61 16.39 4.79
C ASP A 152 8.98 15.88 4.30
N VAL A 153 9.86 15.50 5.23
CA VAL A 153 11.22 15.03 4.91
C VAL A 153 11.28 13.59 4.44
N PHE A 154 10.25 12.80 4.66
CA PHE A 154 10.23 11.36 4.30
C PHE A 154 9.74 11.14 2.87
N HIS A 155 8.86 12.02 2.37
CA HIS A 155 8.21 11.90 1.06
C HIS A 155 8.89 12.73 -0.05
N TYR A 156 10.20 13.03 0.09
CA TYR A 156 10.92 13.89 -0.88
C TYR A 156 11.17 13.22 -2.23
N ASN A 157 11.06 11.91 -2.34
CA ASN A 157 11.50 11.12 -3.48
C ASN A 157 10.43 10.17 -4.06
N HIS A 158 9.20 10.20 -3.55
CA HIS A 158 8.10 9.36 -4.01
C HIS A 158 6.75 10.00 -3.70
N PHE A 159 5.70 9.46 -4.28
CA PHE A 159 4.32 9.69 -3.86
C PHE A 159 3.88 8.51 -3.00
N HIS A 160 3.46 8.80 -1.78
CA HIS A 160 2.73 7.87 -0.95
C HIS A 160 1.24 8.05 -1.21
N LEU A 161 0.57 6.97 -1.61
CA LEU A 161 -0.85 6.95 -1.96
C LEU A 161 -1.55 5.91 -1.10
N ASP A 162 -2.55 6.31 -0.31
CA ASP A 162 -3.31 5.40 0.53
C ASP A 162 -4.80 5.77 0.62
N LEU A 163 -5.58 4.91 1.28
CA LEU A 163 -7.02 5.05 1.45
C LEU A 163 -7.43 5.34 2.90
N ALA A 164 -6.50 5.74 3.77
CA ALA A 164 -6.83 6.16 5.13
C ALA A 164 -7.54 7.52 5.13
N MET A 165 -8.61 7.62 5.90
CA MET A 165 -9.31 8.88 6.12
C MET A 165 -8.77 9.57 7.37
N HIS A 166 -8.61 10.88 7.28
CA HIS A 166 -8.13 11.71 8.39
C HIS A 166 -9.27 12.53 9.00
N GLY A 167 -9.09 12.93 10.25
CA GLY A 167 -10.04 13.75 10.97
C GLY A 167 -10.64 13.02 12.16
N SER A 168 -11.51 13.70 12.87
CA SER A 168 -12.25 13.16 14.01
C SER A 168 -13.75 13.21 13.71
N THR A 169 -14.53 12.50 14.51
CA THR A 169 -16.01 12.57 14.46
C THR A 169 -16.52 14.00 14.63
N SER A 170 -15.81 14.83 15.41
CA SER A 170 -16.17 16.23 15.63
C SER A 170 -15.81 17.16 14.48
N THR A 171 -14.80 16.82 13.68
CA THR A 171 -14.32 17.64 12.55
C THR A 171 -14.73 17.08 11.18
N GLY A 172 -15.31 15.88 11.16
CA GLY A 172 -15.62 15.12 9.95
C GLY A 172 -14.40 14.46 9.33
N LEU A 173 -14.65 13.38 8.58
CA LEU A 173 -13.64 12.71 7.81
C LEU A 173 -13.20 13.59 6.64
N ARG A 174 -11.90 13.63 6.36
CA ARG A 174 -11.33 14.44 5.29
C ARG A 174 -10.16 13.73 4.60
N ARG A 175 -9.96 14.06 3.35
CA ARG A 175 -8.77 13.68 2.59
C ARG A 175 -7.57 14.49 3.08
N TYR A 176 -6.38 13.91 2.97
CA TYR A 176 -5.12 14.55 3.35
C TYR A 176 -4.17 14.55 2.18
N CYS A 177 -4.06 15.68 1.48
CA CYS A 177 -3.20 15.86 0.31
C CYS A 177 -2.10 16.88 0.62
N ARG A 178 -0.84 16.49 0.46
CA ARG A 178 0.32 17.34 0.66
C ARG A 178 1.40 17.08 -0.41
N PRO A 179 1.96 18.13 -1.03
CA PRO A 179 1.52 19.54 -0.97
C PRO A 179 0.08 19.71 -1.42
N ASN A 180 -0.59 20.75 -0.97
CA ASN A 180 -1.97 21.02 -1.37
C ASN A 180 -2.01 21.21 -2.90
N PRO A 181 -2.95 20.55 -3.60
CA PRO A 181 -3.15 20.80 -5.01
C PRO A 181 -3.54 22.26 -5.24
N PRO A 182 -3.12 22.86 -6.36
CA PRO A 182 -3.57 24.18 -6.74
C PRO A 182 -5.10 24.21 -6.88
N PRO A 183 -5.76 25.38 -6.74
CA PRO A 183 -7.21 25.47 -6.67
C PRO A 183 -7.97 24.86 -7.85
N ASP A 184 -7.39 24.90 -9.04
CA ASP A 184 -7.92 24.34 -10.28
C ASP A 184 -7.83 22.80 -10.36
N LEU A 185 -6.94 22.19 -9.58
CA LEU A 185 -6.76 20.75 -9.48
C LEU A 185 -7.27 20.17 -8.15
N GLN A 186 -7.89 20.99 -7.30
CA GLN A 186 -8.50 20.47 -6.09
C GLN A 186 -9.70 19.58 -6.44
N PRO A 187 -9.90 18.46 -5.72
CA PRO A 187 -11.11 17.68 -5.87
C PRO A 187 -12.31 18.59 -5.63
N PRO A 188 -13.40 18.46 -6.40
CA PRO A 188 -14.59 19.23 -6.15
C PRO A 188 -14.99 19.07 -4.68
N PRO A 189 -15.42 20.18 -4.01
CA PRO A 189 -15.94 20.07 -2.66
C PRO A 189 -16.98 18.97 -2.66
N GLY A 190 -16.82 18.01 -1.72
CA GLY A 190 -17.59 16.77 -1.70
C GLY A 190 -19.03 17.04 -2.10
N ARG A 191 -19.54 16.37 -3.11
CA ARG A 191 -20.93 16.52 -3.55
C ARG A 191 -21.80 16.46 -2.31
N PRO A 192 -22.71 17.37 -2.13
CA PRO A 192 -23.87 17.09 -1.30
C PRO A 192 -24.64 15.99 -2.07
N ASP A 193 -24.29 14.74 -1.80
CA ASP A 193 -24.92 13.57 -2.44
C ASP A 193 -26.35 13.35 -1.93
N GLY A 194 -26.83 14.22 -1.04
CA GLY A 194 -28.15 14.11 -0.44
C GLY A 194 -28.33 12.85 0.42
N LEU A 195 -27.26 12.07 0.59
CA LEU A 195 -27.27 10.94 1.50
C LEU A 195 -27.22 11.45 2.94
N PRO A 196 -27.92 10.79 3.88
CA PRO A 196 -27.76 11.11 5.29
C PRO A 196 -26.26 10.99 5.64
N PRO A 197 -25.77 11.80 6.60
CA PRO A 197 -24.42 11.67 7.08
C PRO A 197 -24.17 10.19 7.39
N ALA A 198 -23.02 9.68 6.94
CA ALA A 198 -22.62 8.33 7.29
C ALA A 198 -22.82 8.16 8.80
N PRO A 199 -23.43 7.05 9.26
CA PRO A 199 -23.52 6.78 10.68
C PRO A 199 -22.13 6.98 11.26
N ASP A 200 -22.04 7.64 12.42
CA ASP A 200 -20.78 7.80 13.13
C ASP A 200 -20.11 6.43 13.17
N LEU A 201 -19.24 6.19 12.22
CA LEU A 201 -18.29 5.08 12.32
C LEU A 201 -17.42 5.52 13.47
N ASP A 202 -17.58 4.85 14.62
CA ASP A 202 -16.63 4.96 15.70
C ASP A 202 -15.26 5.02 15.06
N GLU A 203 -14.50 6.09 15.36
CA GLU A 203 -13.12 6.24 14.87
C GLU A 203 -12.49 4.84 14.88
N PRO A 204 -11.80 4.40 13.81
CA PRO A 204 -11.11 3.12 13.89
C PRO A 204 -10.32 3.19 15.17
N LEU A 205 -10.79 2.47 16.17
CA LEU A 205 -10.28 2.53 17.53
C LEU A 205 -8.78 2.47 17.38
N ASP A 206 -8.11 3.55 17.78
CA ASP A 206 -6.67 3.56 17.90
C ASP A 206 -6.33 2.31 18.72
N VAL A 207 -5.95 1.23 18.02
CA VAL A 207 -5.78 -0.08 18.63
C VAL A 207 -4.64 -0.02 19.65
N ALA A 208 -3.73 0.96 19.49
CA ALA A 208 -2.73 1.30 20.48
C ALA A 208 -3.37 1.87 21.76
N ARG A 209 -4.46 2.63 21.64
CA ARG A 209 -5.24 3.11 22.82
C ARG A 209 -6.17 2.06 23.39
N ALA A 210 -6.68 1.15 22.58
CA ALA A 210 -7.49 0.03 23.06
C ALA A 210 -6.66 -0.93 23.94
N ALA A 211 -5.37 -1.10 23.63
CA ALA A 211 -4.44 -1.88 24.45
C ALA A 211 -4.11 -1.22 25.80
N LEU A 212 -4.43 0.05 26.00
CA LEU A 212 -4.24 0.80 27.26
C LEU A 212 -5.52 0.94 28.09
N ARG A 213 -6.65 0.38 27.65
CA ARG A 213 -7.85 0.31 28.51
C ARG A 213 -7.57 -0.69 29.63
N PRO A 214 -7.82 -0.32 30.90
CA PRO A 214 -7.80 -1.30 31.97
C PRO A 214 -8.81 -2.39 31.63
N ASP A 215 -8.44 -3.64 31.92
CA ASP A 215 -9.30 -4.79 31.72
C ASP A 215 -10.74 -4.48 32.20
N PRO A 216 -11.76 -4.84 31.41
CA PRO A 216 -13.13 -4.69 31.87
C PRO A 216 -13.26 -5.42 33.21
N PRO A 217 -14.05 -4.86 34.16
CA PRO A 217 -14.24 -5.55 35.43
C PRO A 217 -14.74 -6.98 35.16
N PRO A 218 -14.32 -7.97 35.95
CA PRO A 218 -14.72 -9.34 35.75
C PRO A 218 -16.24 -9.43 35.70
N LEU A 219 -16.75 -10.13 34.67
CA LEU A 219 -18.18 -10.38 34.53
C LEU A 219 -18.68 -11.09 35.78
N ASP A 220 -19.64 -10.47 36.46
CA ASP A 220 -20.32 -11.08 37.60
C ASP A 220 -21.20 -12.22 37.10
N LEU A 221 -20.69 -13.45 37.17
CA LEU A 221 -21.36 -14.67 36.72
C LEU A 221 -22.34 -15.24 37.76
N HIS A 222 -22.62 -14.55 38.88
CA HIS A 222 -23.49 -15.04 39.93
C HIS A 222 -24.98 -15.15 39.53
N GLY A 223 -25.36 -14.75 38.31
CA GLY A 223 -26.75 -14.79 37.82
C GLY A 223 -27.10 -15.95 36.87
N LEU A 224 -26.15 -16.74 36.40
CA LEU A 224 -26.40 -17.81 35.43
C LEU A 224 -26.28 -19.20 36.06
N SER A 225 -27.31 -19.59 36.80
CA SER A 225 -27.49 -20.99 37.25
C SER A 225 -28.04 -21.85 36.11
N GLY A 226 -27.19 -22.20 35.17
CA GLY A 226 -27.45 -23.19 34.12
C GLY A 226 -26.21 -24.08 33.99
N ALA A 227 -26.37 -25.38 34.21
CA ALA A 227 -25.26 -26.34 34.11
C ALA A 227 -24.63 -26.30 32.73
N LEU A 228 -23.32 -25.96 32.69
CA LEU A 228 -22.52 -26.07 31.51
C LEU A 228 -22.32 -27.55 31.14
N PRO A 229 -22.40 -27.93 29.85
CA PRO A 229 -22.03 -29.26 29.42
C PRO A 229 -20.53 -29.52 29.71
N PRO A 230 -20.16 -30.78 30.01
CA PRO A 230 -18.76 -31.09 30.32
C PRO A 230 -17.84 -30.77 29.12
N PRO A 231 -16.60 -30.36 29.36
CA PRO A 231 -15.65 -30.06 28.32
C PRO A 231 -15.37 -31.30 27.45
N VAL A 232 -15.55 -31.19 26.15
CA VAL A 232 -15.12 -32.20 25.17
C VAL A 232 -13.60 -32.18 25.14
N ALA A 233 -12.98 -33.28 25.56
CA ALA A 233 -11.54 -33.45 25.45
C ALA A 233 -11.15 -33.57 23.98
N PHE A 234 -10.43 -32.59 23.47
CA PHE A 234 -9.78 -32.69 22.16
C PHE A 234 -8.50 -33.52 22.34
N GLU A 235 -8.52 -34.73 21.79
CA GLU A 235 -7.35 -35.58 21.70
C GLU A 235 -6.36 -34.99 20.67
N VAL A 236 -5.32 -34.31 21.16
CA VAL A 236 -4.26 -33.77 20.29
C VAL A 236 -3.39 -34.93 19.83
N LYS A 237 -3.56 -35.34 18.59
CA LYS A 237 -2.68 -36.32 17.96
C LYS A 237 -1.28 -35.71 17.80
N PRO A 238 -0.22 -36.32 18.32
CA PRO A 238 1.12 -35.78 18.18
C PRO A 238 1.53 -35.70 16.71
N ALA A 239 2.14 -34.59 16.36
CA ALA A 239 2.68 -34.37 14.99
C ALA A 239 3.80 -35.41 14.72
N PRO A 240 3.91 -35.92 13.48
CA PRO A 240 5.02 -36.79 13.11
C PRO A 240 6.35 -36.02 13.19
N PRO A 241 7.46 -36.71 13.55
CA PRO A 241 8.77 -36.09 13.61
C PRO A 241 9.20 -35.55 12.24
N PRO A 242 9.97 -34.44 12.19
CA PRO A 242 10.46 -33.88 10.93
C PRO A 242 11.36 -34.91 10.23
N VAL A 243 11.07 -35.13 8.94
CA VAL A 243 11.92 -35.93 8.04
C VAL A 243 13.09 -35.02 7.62
N LEU A 244 14.30 -35.37 8.07
CA LEU A 244 15.53 -34.74 7.62
C LEU A 244 15.79 -35.14 6.17
N PRO A 245 16.21 -34.20 5.31
CA PRO A 245 16.63 -34.55 3.95
C PRO A 245 17.93 -35.39 4.01
N PRO A 246 18.15 -36.28 3.03
CA PRO A 246 19.38 -37.07 3.00
C PRO A 246 20.59 -36.14 2.76
N ASP A 247 21.68 -36.44 3.49
CA ASP A 247 22.97 -35.78 3.33
C ASP A 247 23.58 -36.13 1.96
N ASP A 248 23.43 -35.26 0.97
CA ASP A 248 24.21 -35.30 -0.27
C ASP A 248 25.57 -34.66 0.00
N VAL A 249 26.52 -35.51 0.37
CA VAL A 249 27.93 -35.14 0.41
C VAL A 249 28.50 -35.29 -0.98
N ASP A 250 28.44 -34.23 -1.79
CA ASP A 250 29.24 -34.17 -3.03
C ASP A 250 30.58 -33.51 -2.75
N SER A 251 31.58 -34.35 -2.59
CA SER A 251 32.97 -33.98 -2.45
C SER A 251 33.65 -34.01 -3.83
N SER A 252 33.57 -32.91 -4.58
CA SER A 252 34.36 -32.68 -5.78
C SER A 252 35.42 -31.61 -5.53
N PRO A 253 36.68 -31.82 -5.84
CA PRO A 253 37.76 -30.87 -5.58
C PRO A 253 37.76 -29.73 -6.58
N THR A 254 37.79 -28.52 -6.04
CA THR A 254 37.94 -27.27 -6.80
C THR A 254 39.31 -27.22 -7.49
N SER A 255 39.31 -27.25 -8.81
CA SER A 255 40.52 -27.02 -9.63
C SER A 255 40.91 -25.55 -9.58
N ALA A 256 42.10 -25.28 -9.06
CA ALA A 256 42.72 -23.96 -9.07
C ALA A 256 43.08 -23.52 -10.52
N ILE A 257 42.67 -22.33 -10.89
CA ILE A 257 43.11 -21.63 -12.13
C ILE A 257 44.42 -20.92 -11.82
N PRO A 258 45.51 -21.12 -12.58
CA PRO A 258 46.76 -20.40 -12.38
C PRO A 258 46.68 -18.97 -12.91
N LEU A 259 47.18 -18.01 -12.11
CA LEU A 259 47.44 -16.63 -12.49
C LEU A 259 48.57 -16.61 -13.56
N SER A 260 48.25 -16.13 -14.75
CA SER A 260 49.24 -15.72 -15.73
C SER A 260 49.82 -14.36 -15.32
N LYS A 261 51.14 -14.33 -15.08
CA LYS A 261 51.96 -13.14 -15.20
C LYS A 261 52.31 -13.02 -16.67
N ASP A 262 52.14 -11.82 -17.23
CA ASP A 262 53.08 -11.13 -18.08
C ASP A 262 52.39 -10.03 -18.90
N ASP A 263 53.06 -8.86 -18.80
CA ASP A 263 53.06 -7.60 -19.58
C ASP A 263 51.89 -6.61 -19.37
#